data_f53197bf6e1903789ca11c2a864e1e20
#
_entry.id   f53197bf6e1903789ca11c2a864e1e20
#
_cell.length_a   1.000
_cell.length_b   1.000
_cell.length_c   1.000
_cell.angle_alpha   90.00
_cell.angle_beta   90.00
_cell.angle_gamma   90.00
#
_symmetry.space_group_name_H-M   'P 1'
#
loop_
_entity.id
_entity.type
_entity.pdbx_description
1 polymer ?
#
loop_
_entity_poly.entity_id
_entity_poly.type
_entity_poly.pdbx_seq_one_letter_code
_entity_poly.pdbx_strand_id
1 'polypeptide(L)'
;MATFKSAIGLMLAIVMYITNGIGSYLPGIIAEPLSTDELSSVINDFDSVPIAEEIIVVEGGRVNKDERAAIQSLQGLIARTEAKIFINYGMDSKSELQDLKDNGHTLSYTDENGNYWTLKNLIPRFASYIKDNGYVLFSDSDTHAQINLAFNYTTVYGWLAVPVSAEETVKALGMEKKYDLSTTELDFTHERDFYEEHKDFFRKDTLVHLYSYASGLRDFAVQQKIYITYVEDSDYVARAFRDIVFSDLEPSAMILGWCKYEIKFTQCASRFGHYVIPSDHSFNVSLLHNIQTQATDLGQDVTAPELDPTKHYVAIVYSDGDNAQWISNGYQEFHTWQSYEDMDMPITWTFAPQMNTFSPTAVKKALANKDPEDSFITGPSGAGYARISMMSPSEVRAFSDLTAATMLQSGLTTMTLLDKINNEIDYASYAHKLGYFARYDNIKGGIIQIDPDPYTNGYGGGRGRVFFANDKPFVSVGYSLWHPSGDMSQVTEEWIKEQADAINSYSADINSINGYTVINVHPWTVSPASLRYFIQNLDDGVEIISVDELIAAVTENVPHKNAKPDNR
;
A
#
# COMPACT_ATOMS: atom_id res chain seq x y z
N MET A 1 38.57 5.77 -7.16
CA MET A 1 37.99 5.78 -5.78
C MET A 1 36.58 5.19 -5.73
N ALA A 2 35.77 5.29 -6.77
CA ALA A 2 34.40 4.69 -6.79
C ALA A 2 34.39 3.14 -6.78
N THR A 3 35.34 2.50 -7.44
CA THR A 3 35.45 1.02 -7.51
C THR A 3 35.85 0.34 -6.19
N PHE A 4 36.45 1.08 -5.26
CA PHE A 4 36.86 0.51 -3.95
C PHE A 4 35.71 0.52 -2.92
N LYS A 5 34.81 1.49 -2.99
CA LYS A 5 33.61 1.56 -2.13
C LYS A 5 32.59 0.47 -2.49
N SER A 6 32.43 0.17 -3.79
CA SER A 6 31.56 -0.92 -4.27
C SER A 6 32.03 -2.31 -3.81
N ALA A 7 33.35 -2.55 -3.78
CA ALA A 7 33.90 -3.83 -3.33
C ALA A 7 33.75 -4.03 -1.81
N ILE A 8 33.84 -2.97 -1.02
CA ILE A 8 33.64 -3.04 0.45
C ILE A 8 32.16 -3.24 0.78
N GLY A 9 31.26 -2.57 0.06
CA GLY A 9 29.80 -2.79 0.20
C GLY A 9 29.40 -4.23 -0.12
N LEU A 10 29.94 -4.80 -1.19
CA LEU A 10 29.70 -6.19 -1.58
C LEU A 10 30.30 -7.19 -0.58
N MET A 11 31.49 -6.93 -0.03
CA MET A 11 32.08 -7.77 1.02
C MET A 11 31.31 -7.70 2.33
N LEU A 12 30.83 -6.52 2.73
CA LEU A 12 29.97 -6.36 3.92
C LEU A 12 28.64 -7.07 3.74
N ALA A 13 28.01 -6.96 2.56
CA ALA A 13 26.78 -7.69 2.25
C ALA A 13 26.99 -9.23 2.26
N ILE A 14 28.11 -9.71 1.74
CA ILE A 14 28.47 -11.14 1.74
C ILE A 14 28.80 -11.63 3.18
N VAL A 15 29.48 -10.83 3.97
CA VAL A 15 29.75 -11.17 5.39
C VAL A 15 28.47 -11.16 6.22
N MET A 16 27.59 -10.17 6.03
CA MET A 16 26.25 -10.16 6.64
C MET A 16 25.41 -11.37 6.18
N TYR A 17 25.46 -11.72 4.90
CA TYR A 17 24.75 -12.90 4.38
C TYR A 17 25.26 -14.21 4.99
N ILE A 18 26.57 -14.36 5.22
CA ILE A 18 27.19 -15.56 5.80
C ILE A 18 26.97 -15.63 7.31
N THR A 19 27.13 -14.53 8.05
CA THR A 19 26.92 -14.50 9.51
C THR A 19 25.44 -14.60 9.87
N ASN A 20 24.55 -14.00 9.07
CA ASN A 20 23.12 -14.09 9.26
C ASN A 20 22.52 -15.42 8.75
N GLY A 21 23.13 -16.07 7.75
CA GLY A 21 22.69 -17.38 7.24
C GLY A 21 22.90 -18.54 8.21
N ILE A 22 23.89 -18.47 9.10
CA ILE A 22 24.18 -19.55 10.07
C ILE A 22 23.18 -19.52 11.24
N GLY A 23 22.75 -18.32 11.69
CA GLY A 23 21.76 -18.18 12.77
C GLY A 23 20.35 -18.64 12.39
N SER A 24 20.00 -18.58 11.09
CA SER A 24 18.67 -18.96 10.59
C SER A 24 18.43 -20.48 10.46
N TYR A 25 19.46 -21.29 10.62
CA TYR A 25 19.35 -22.76 10.57
C TYR A 25 19.14 -23.44 11.93
N LEU A 26 19.19 -22.68 13.04
CA LEU A 26 18.91 -23.23 14.36
C LEU A 26 17.46 -22.92 14.74
N PRO A 27 16.58 -23.93 14.86
CA PRO A 27 15.21 -23.70 15.29
C PRO A 27 15.17 -23.03 16.66
N GLY A 28 14.56 -21.83 16.75
CA GLY A 28 14.33 -21.12 18.01
C GLY A 28 15.21 -19.89 18.27
N ILE A 29 16.19 -19.57 17.42
CA ILE A 29 16.97 -18.33 17.57
C ILE A 29 16.49 -17.30 16.54
N ILE A 30 15.85 -16.24 17.02
CA ILE A 30 15.57 -15.04 16.23
C ILE A 30 16.85 -14.22 16.20
N ALA A 31 17.32 -13.86 15.00
CA ALA A 31 18.53 -13.05 14.87
C ALA A 31 18.33 -11.66 15.51
N GLU A 32 19.42 -11.05 15.95
CA GLU A 32 19.42 -9.70 16.51
C GLU A 32 18.77 -8.70 15.54
N PRO A 33 18.08 -7.66 16.06
CA PRO A 33 17.50 -6.59 15.23
C PRO A 33 18.60 -5.80 14.52
N LEU A 34 18.26 -5.21 13.39
CA LEU A 34 19.10 -4.21 12.74
C LEU A 34 19.13 -2.92 13.59
N SER A 35 20.25 -2.23 13.59
CA SER A 35 20.36 -0.89 14.17
C SER A 35 19.56 0.13 13.36
N THR A 36 19.28 1.29 13.94
CA THR A 36 18.56 2.39 13.26
C THR A 36 19.25 2.81 11.95
N ASP A 37 20.59 2.85 11.94
CA ASP A 37 21.35 3.20 10.73
C ASP A 37 21.21 2.12 9.64
N GLU A 38 21.19 0.85 10.03
CA GLU A 38 20.98 -0.26 9.09
C GLU A 38 19.55 -0.30 8.57
N LEU A 39 18.54 0.00 9.41
CA LEU A 39 17.14 0.08 9.00
C LEU A 39 16.93 1.12 7.90
N SER A 40 17.62 2.26 7.96
CA SER A 40 17.50 3.28 6.90
C SER A 40 17.91 2.78 5.52
N SER A 41 18.72 1.72 5.44
CA SER A 41 19.22 1.15 4.19
C SER A 41 18.32 0.09 3.56
N VAL A 42 17.29 -0.38 4.27
CA VAL A 42 16.38 -1.43 3.75
C VAL A 42 15.11 -0.86 3.12
N ILE A 43 14.87 0.45 3.24
CA ILE A 43 13.73 1.11 2.58
C ILE A 43 14.04 1.27 1.10
N ASN A 44 13.05 1.03 0.25
CA ASN A 44 13.19 1.24 -1.19
C ASN A 44 13.51 2.71 -1.46
N ASP A 45 14.66 2.97 -2.07
CA ASP A 45 15.09 4.30 -2.48
C ASP A 45 14.71 4.54 -3.94
N PHE A 46 13.82 5.51 -4.17
CA PHE A 46 13.40 5.92 -5.50
C PHE A 46 14.16 7.18 -5.92
N ASP A 47 14.57 7.21 -7.21
CA ASP A 47 15.25 8.35 -7.77
C ASP A 47 14.38 9.61 -7.68
N SER A 48 14.79 10.57 -6.86
CA SER A 48 14.14 11.88 -6.75
C SER A 48 14.67 12.85 -7.77
N VAL A 49 13.79 13.68 -8.34
CA VAL A 49 14.12 14.72 -9.29
C VAL A 49 13.50 16.06 -8.86
N PRO A 50 14.04 17.20 -9.34
CA PRO A 50 13.42 18.50 -9.09
C PRO A 50 11.99 18.54 -9.67
N ILE A 51 11.08 19.18 -8.96
CA ILE A 51 9.78 19.59 -9.51
C ILE A 51 9.98 20.95 -10.19
N ALA A 52 9.48 21.09 -11.42
CA ALA A 52 9.59 22.33 -12.18
C ALA A 52 8.87 23.51 -11.51
N GLU A 53 9.37 24.73 -11.67
CA GLU A 53 8.69 25.94 -11.18
C GLU A 53 7.30 26.09 -11.82
N GLU A 54 7.19 25.78 -13.14
CA GLU A 54 5.94 25.74 -13.89
C GLU A 54 5.51 24.30 -14.13
N ILE A 55 4.41 23.88 -13.53
CA ILE A 55 3.77 22.58 -13.73
C ILE A 55 2.73 22.70 -14.83
N ILE A 56 2.86 21.88 -15.86
CA ILE A 56 1.88 21.75 -16.94
C ILE A 56 0.74 20.86 -16.47
N VAL A 57 -0.46 21.42 -16.37
CA VAL A 57 -1.65 20.71 -15.94
C VAL A 57 -2.47 20.31 -17.17
N VAL A 58 -2.51 19.03 -17.47
CA VAL A 58 -3.35 18.45 -18.51
C VAL A 58 -4.73 18.16 -17.93
N GLU A 59 -5.76 18.81 -18.43
CA GLU A 59 -7.14 18.55 -18.03
C GLU A 59 -7.62 17.20 -18.55
N GLY A 60 -7.61 16.17 -17.70
CA GLY A 60 -7.92 14.79 -18.06
C GLY A 60 -9.31 14.58 -18.67
N GLY A 61 -10.28 15.43 -18.32
CA GLY A 61 -11.62 15.43 -18.92
C GLY A 61 -11.68 16.02 -20.34
N ARG A 62 -10.62 16.69 -20.81
CA ARG A 62 -10.53 17.30 -22.16
C ARG A 62 -9.74 16.45 -23.14
N VAL A 63 -9.04 15.45 -22.69
CA VAL A 63 -8.32 14.46 -23.50
C VAL A 63 -9.00 13.10 -23.35
N ASN A 64 -9.04 12.31 -24.42
CA ASN A 64 -9.62 10.98 -24.34
C ASN A 64 -8.70 10.03 -23.55
N LYS A 65 -9.20 8.85 -23.15
CA LYS A 65 -8.45 7.87 -22.36
C LYS A 65 -7.14 7.45 -23.03
N ASP A 66 -7.16 7.29 -24.34
CA ASP A 66 -6.04 6.78 -25.12
C ASP A 66 -4.95 7.86 -25.26
N GLU A 67 -5.35 9.11 -25.54
CA GLU A 67 -4.44 10.25 -25.55
C GLU A 67 -3.78 10.45 -24.17
N ARG A 68 -4.53 10.24 -23.07
CA ARG A 68 -3.97 10.28 -21.72
C ARG A 68 -2.86 9.26 -21.51
N ALA A 69 -2.99 8.04 -22.05
CA ALA A 69 -1.94 7.03 -21.95
C ALA A 69 -0.64 7.49 -22.63
N ALA A 70 -0.74 8.07 -23.83
CA ALA A 70 0.44 8.64 -24.51
C ALA A 70 1.05 9.80 -23.71
N ILE A 71 0.22 10.70 -23.15
CA ILE A 71 0.70 11.79 -22.28
C ILE A 71 1.37 11.24 -21.02
N GLN A 72 0.83 10.18 -20.41
CA GLN A 72 1.40 9.54 -19.23
C GLN A 72 2.78 8.92 -19.53
N SER A 73 2.97 8.34 -20.73
CA SER A 73 4.28 7.85 -21.12
C SER A 73 5.31 8.99 -21.28
N LEU A 74 4.87 10.13 -21.84
CA LEU A 74 5.70 11.35 -21.93
C LEU A 74 5.99 11.93 -20.54
N GLN A 75 5.01 11.97 -19.66
CA GLN A 75 5.16 12.40 -18.26
C GLN A 75 6.28 11.62 -17.56
N GLY A 76 6.26 10.28 -17.67
CA GLY A 76 7.29 9.44 -17.08
C GLY A 76 8.70 9.66 -17.70
N LEU A 77 8.79 9.87 -19.01
CA LEU A 77 10.07 10.18 -19.68
C LEU A 77 10.67 11.51 -19.20
N ILE A 78 9.86 12.55 -19.11
CA ILE A 78 10.28 13.88 -18.63
C ILE A 78 10.70 13.78 -17.16
N ALA A 79 9.93 13.07 -16.35
CA ALA A 79 10.16 12.92 -14.93
C ALA A 79 11.45 12.14 -14.57
N ARG A 80 12.18 11.59 -15.56
CA ARG A 80 13.54 11.07 -15.33
C ARG A 80 14.57 12.15 -15.01
N THR A 81 14.26 13.40 -15.31
CA THR A 81 15.16 14.54 -15.07
C THR A 81 14.51 15.69 -14.31
N GLU A 82 13.23 15.93 -14.53
CA GLU A 82 12.46 17.00 -13.89
C GLU A 82 10.97 16.65 -13.94
N ALA A 83 10.29 16.63 -12.79
CA ALA A 83 8.85 16.40 -12.73
C ALA A 83 8.08 17.65 -13.15
N LYS A 84 7.33 17.60 -14.25
CA LYS A 84 6.78 18.80 -14.89
C LYS A 84 5.33 18.68 -15.38
N ILE A 85 4.83 17.47 -15.62
CA ILE A 85 3.47 17.24 -16.10
C ILE A 85 2.62 16.66 -14.98
N PHE A 86 1.42 17.21 -14.81
CA PHE A 86 0.37 16.71 -13.94
C PHE A 86 -0.90 16.50 -14.74
N ILE A 87 -1.48 15.29 -14.70
CA ILE A 87 -2.77 15.00 -15.33
C ILE A 87 -3.86 15.18 -14.28
N ASN A 88 -4.76 16.14 -14.51
CA ASN A 88 -5.86 16.42 -13.59
C ASN A 88 -7.03 15.44 -13.83
N TYR A 89 -7.24 14.55 -12.88
CA TYR A 89 -8.35 13.58 -12.88
C TYR A 89 -9.61 14.09 -12.16
N GLY A 90 -9.71 15.39 -11.93
CA GLY A 90 -10.87 16.01 -11.31
C GLY A 90 -10.78 16.09 -9.79
N MET A 91 -11.78 15.57 -9.09
CA MET A 91 -11.83 15.66 -7.62
C MET A 91 -10.62 15.00 -6.96
N ASP A 92 -10.16 13.88 -7.52
CA ASP A 92 -9.00 13.12 -7.02
C ASP A 92 -7.68 13.90 -7.07
N SER A 93 -7.62 15.00 -7.81
CA SER A 93 -6.40 15.81 -8.01
C SER A 93 -6.44 17.17 -7.30
N LYS A 94 -7.52 17.47 -6.61
CA LYS A 94 -7.74 18.82 -6.06
C LYS A 94 -6.76 19.18 -4.95
N SER A 95 -6.50 18.24 -4.07
CA SER A 95 -5.61 18.45 -2.92
C SER A 95 -4.16 18.58 -3.36
N GLU A 96 -3.71 17.74 -4.30
CA GLU A 96 -2.36 17.75 -4.85
C GLU A 96 -2.08 19.05 -5.61
N LEU A 97 -3.02 19.51 -6.44
CA LEU A 97 -2.89 20.77 -7.16
C LEU A 97 -2.84 21.98 -6.21
N GLN A 98 -3.57 21.92 -5.10
CA GLN A 98 -3.50 22.97 -4.08
C GLN A 98 -2.15 22.95 -3.35
N ASP A 99 -1.68 21.76 -2.96
CA ASP A 99 -0.40 21.62 -2.27
C ASP A 99 0.78 22.07 -3.15
N LEU A 100 0.75 21.76 -4.45
CA LEU A 100 1.74 22.29 -5.40
C LEU A 100 1.75 23.83 -5.44
N LYS A 101 0.59 24.49 -5.43
CA LYS A 101 0.50 25.95 -5.35
C LYS A 101 1.04 26.50 -4.05
N ASP A 102 0.68 25.85 -2.94
CA ASP A 102 1.12 26.27 -1.58
C ASP A 102 2.63 26.13 -1.42
N ASN A 103 3.23 25.17 -2.15
CA ASN A 103 4.69 25.01 -2.25
C ASN A 103 5.36 25.94 -3.29
N GLY A 104 4.62 26.88 -3.89
CA GLY A 104 5.16 27.95 -4.74
C GLY A 104 5.24 27.60 -6.22
N HIS A 105 4.69 26.47 -6.66
CA HIS A 105 4.68 26.11 -8.08
C HIS A 105 3.58 26.86 -8.84
N THR A 106 3.89 27.29 -10.06
CA THR A 106 2.92 27.87 -10.99
C THR A 106 2.24 26.76 -11.79
N LEU A 107 0.91 26.79 -11.88
CA LEU A 107 0.13 25.82 -12.64
C LEU A 107 -0.28 26.39 -14.01
N SER A 108 0.16 25.78 -15.08
CA SER A 108 -0.11 26.16 -16.47
C SER A 108 -1.12 25.23 -17.11
N TYR A 109 -2.31 25.72 -17.37
CA TYR A 109 -3.42 24.94 -17.96
C TYR A 109 -3.49 25.07 -19.50
N THR A 110 -2.80 26.05 -20.06
CA THR A 110 -2.81 26.35 -21.50
C THR A 110 -1.42 26.71 -21.99
N ASP A 111 -1.17 26.53 -23.29
CA ASP A 111 0.01 27.02 -23.95
C ASP A 111 -0.01 28.56 -24.11
N GLU A 112 1.03 29.12 -24.68
CA GLU A 112 1.19 30.56 -24.93
C GLU A 112 0.11 31.17 -25.86
N ASN A 113 -0.59 30.32 -26.63
CA ASN A 113 -1.68 30.71 -27.52
C ASN A 113 -3.06 30.55 -26.85
N GLY A 114 -3.12 30.13 -25.60
CA GLY A 114 -4.35 29.88 -24.86
C GLY A 114 -5.01 28.53 -25.15
N ASN A 115 -4.34 27.60 -25.84
CA ASN A 115 -4.87 26.26 -26.09
C ASN A 115 -4.57 25.34 -24.91
N TYR A 116 -5.55 24.54 -24.50
CA TYR A 116 -5.34 23.51 -23.50
C TYR A 116 -4.25 22.50 -23.92
N TRP A 117 -3.55 21.97 -22.92
CA TRP A 117 -2.51 20.99 -23.16
C TRP A 117 -3.08 19.65 -23.68
N THR A 118 -2.55 19.20 -24.81
CA THR A 118 -2.87 17.95 -25.52
C THR A 118 -1.60 17.38 -26.12
N LEU A 119 -1.62 16.19 -26.69
CA LEU A 119 -0.45 15.64 -27.41
C LEU A 119 0.10 16.58 -28.47
N LYS A 120 -0.77 17.37 -29.15
CA LYS A 120 -0.37 18.25 -30.27
C LYS A 120 0.59 19.34 -29.87
N ASN A 121 0.47 19.87 -28.66
CA ASN A 121 1.37 20.93 -28.17
C ASN A 121 2.41 20.39 -27.17
N LEU A 122 2.17 19.28 -26.50
CA LEU A 122 3.13 18.66 -25.59
C LEU A 122 4.31 18.02 -26.35
N ILE A 123 4.05 17.24 -27.41
CA ILE A 123 5.12 16.55 -28.16
C ILE A 123 6.13 17.53 -28.73
N PRO A 124 5.77 18.60 -29.46
CA PRO A 124 6.76 19.56 -29.94
C PRO A 124 7.55 20.25 -28.82
N ARG A 125 6.89 20.56 -27.69
CA ARG A 125 7.52 21.20 -26.54
C ARG A 125 8.56 20.30 -25.88
N PHE A 126 8.33 19.00 -25.83
CA PHE A 126 9.13 18.01 -25.12
C PHE A 126 9.80 16.97 -26.03
N ALA A 127 9.95 17.28 -27.32
CA ALA A 127 10.55 16.36 -28.31
C ALA A 127 11.95 15.85 -27.89
N SER A 128 12.74 16.66 -27.18
CA SER A 128 14.08 16.27 -26.71
C SER A 128 14.10 15.14 -25.68
N TYR A 129 12.98 14.85 -25.04
CA TYR A 129 12.83 13.74 -24.10
C TYR A 129 12.43 12.43 -24.78
N ILE A 130 12.02 12.48 -26.05
CA ILE A 130 11.60 11.32 -26.83
C ILE A 130 12.76 10.89 -27.72
N LYS A 131 13.36 9.74 -27.39
CA LYS A 131 14.53 9.24 -28.13
C LYS A 131 14.20 8.96 -29.59
N ASP A 132 15.04 9.45 -30.49
CA ASP A 132 14.93 9.28 -31.95
C ASP A 132 13.55 9.69 -32.53
N ASN A 133 12.85 10.59 -31.84
CA ASN A 133 11.49 10.98 -32.18
C ASN A 133 10.53 9.78 -32.41
N GLY A 134 10.77 8.70 -31.65
CA GLY A 134 10.19 7.39 -31.86
C GLY A 134 8.93 7.12 -31.03
N TYR A 135 8.08 6.24 -31.56
CA TYR A 135 6.97 5.69 -30.79
C TYR A 135 6.80 4.19 -30.98
N VAL A 136 6.20 3.55 -29.97
CA VAL A 136 5.69 2.18 -30.02
C VAL A 136 4.15 2.23 -30.08
N LEU A 137 3.60 1.57 -31.09
CA LEU A 137 2.16 1.54 -31.31
C LEU A 137 1.53 0.34 -30.57
N PHE A 138 0.41 0.55 -29.88
CA PHE A 138 -0.36 -0.51 -29.22
C PHE A 138 -1.85 -0.41 -29.54
N SER A 139 -2.59 -1.51 -29.43
CA SER A 139 -4.02 -1.56 -29.69
C SER A 139 -4.82 -0.92 -28.55
N ASP A 140 -5.88 -0.21 -28.89
CA ASP A 140 -6.86 0.33 -27.96
C ASP A 140 -7.76 -0.78 -27.39
N SER A 141 -7.80 -1.93 -28.04
CA SER A 141 -8.57 -3.10 -27.58
C SER A 141 -7.82 -3.86 -26.49
N ASP A 142 -8.49 -4.14 -25.41
CA ASP A 142 -7.97 -4.46 -24.09
C ASP A 142 -7.68 -5.95 -23.84
N THR A 143 -7.33 -6.72 -24.85
CA THR A 143 -7.32 -8.17 -24.71
C THR A 143 -6.08 -8.77 -24.05
N HIS A 144 -4.91 -8.11 -24.02
CA HIS A 144 -3.67 -8.70 -23.47
C HIS A 144 -2.64 -7.68 -22.98
N ALA A 145 -3.07 -6.66 -22.24
CA ALA A 145 -2.12 -5.74 -21.60
C ALA A 145 -1.04 -5.16 -22.55
N GLN A 146 -1.34 -5.01 -23.86
CA GLN A 146 -0.41 -4.40 -24.83
C GLN A 146 0.11 -3.06 -24.35
N ILE A 147 -0.75 -2.30 -23.67
CA ILE A 147 -0.37 -1.03 -23.06
C ILE A 147 0.79 -1.21 -22.07
N ASN A 148 0.80 -2.25 -21.22
CA ASN A 148 1.87 -2.49 -20.26
C ASN A 148 3.19 -2.77 -20.99
N LEU A 149 3.15 -3.62 -22.01
CA LEU A 149 4.33 -3.89 -22.83
C LEU A 149 4.81 -2.65 -23.57
N ALA A 150 3.92 -1.81 -24.12
CA ALA A 150 4.28 -0.55 -24.75
C ALA A 150 5.00 0.40 -23.76
N PHE A 151 4.55 0.48 -22.51
CA PHE A 151 5.22 1.25 -21.47
C PHE A 151 6.58 0.65 -21.06
N ASN A 152 6.73 -0.68 -21.10
CA ASN A 152 8.03 -1.31 -20.92
C ASN A 152 8.99 -0.94 -22.05
N TYR A 153 8.52 -0.90 -23.32
CA TYR A 153 9.31 -0.35 -24.44
C TYR A 153 9.67 1.12 -24.22
N THR A 154 8.73 1.95 -23.74
CA THR A 154 9.00 3.34 -23.35
C THR A 154 10.12 3.40 -22.30
N THR A 155 10.06 2.54 -21.32
CA THR A 155 11.02 2.48 -20.22
C THR A 155 12.41 2.15 -20.72
N VAL A 156 12.56 1.15 -21.57
CA VAL A 156 13.86 0.69 -22.09
C VAL A 156 14.42 1.61 -23.17
N TYR A 157 13.60 1.97 -24.15
CA TYR A 157 14.08 2.63 -25.35
C TYR A 157 13.89 4.15 -25.36
N GLY A 158 13.03 4.70 -24.48
CA GLY A 158 12.72 6.13 -24.46
C GLY A 158 11.78 6.56 -25.59
N TRP A 159 11.05 5.64 -26.21
CA TRP A 159 10.03 5.93 -27.22
C TRP A 159 8.68 6.20 -26.55
N LEU A 160 7.82 6.97 -27.23
CA LEU A 160 6.50 7.27 -26.70
C LEU A 160 5.56 6.06 -26.87
N ALA A 161 4.82 5.66 -25.85
CA ALA A 161 3.74 4.69 -26.00
C ALA A 161 2.51 5.37 -26.63
N VAL A 162 2.07 4.90 -27.81
CA VAL A 162 1.01 5.55 -28.60
C VAL A 162 -0.08 4.52 -28.90
N PRO A 163 -1.34 4.78 -28.52
CA PRO A 163 -2.48 3.97 -28.94
C PRO A 163 -2.81 4.19 -30.42
N VAL A 164 -3.44 3.21 -31.07
CA VAL A 164 -3.83 3.30 -32.49
C VAL A 164 -4.68 4.53 -32.77
N SER A 165 -5.58 4.89 -31.87
CA SER A 165 -6.45 6.08 -31.99
C SER A 165 -5.68 7.42 -32.02
N ALA A 166 -4.46 7.48 -31.49
CA ALA A 166 -3.62 8.67 -31.50
C ALA A 166 -2.52 8.66 -32.59
N GLU A 167 -2.39 7.56 -33.36
CA GLU A 167 -1.29 7.38 -34.31
C GLU A 167 -1.22 8.50 -35.37
N GLU A 168 -2.35 8.88 -35.97
CA GLU A 168 -2.38 9.93 -36.98
C GLU A 168 -1.93 11.29 -36.42
N THR A 169 -2.23 11.57 -35.15
CA THR A 169 -1.77 12.79 -34.48
C THR A 169 -0.25 12.82 -34.37
N VAL A 170 0.37 11.74 -33.91
CA VAL A 170 1.83 11.70 -33.71
C VAL A 170 2.59 11.65 -35.05
N LYS A 171 2.06 10.97 -36.08
CA LYS A 171 2.60 11.01 -37.45
C LYS A 171 2.59 12.41 -38.03
N ALA A 172 1.50 13.15 -37.83
CA ALA A 172 1.39 14.54 -38.31
C ALA A 172 2.42 15.47 -37.64
N LEU A 173 2.93 15.09 -36.45
CA LEU A 173 4.00 15.79 -35.75
C LEU A 173 5.41 15.30 -36.15
N GLY A 174 5.51 14.42 -37.14
CA GLY A 174 6.76 13.92 -37.68
C GLY A 174 7.42 12.82 -36.83
N MET A 175 6.67 12.14 -35.98
CA MET A 175 7.21 11.02 -35.22
C MET A 175 7.32 9.74 -36.06
N GLU A 176 8.26 8.88 -35.72
CA GLU A 176 8.56 7.62 -36.40
C GLU A 176 8.10 6.41 -35.59
N LYS A 177 7.35 5.51 -36.22
CA LYS A 177 6.99 4.23 -35.60
C LYS A 177 8.23 3.33 -35.52
N LYS A 178 8.67 3.01 -34.31
CA LYS A 178 9.83 2.13 -34.06
C LYS A 178 9.40 0.68 -33.84
N TYR A 179 8.21 0.46 -33.26
CA TYR A 179 7.67 -0.87 -33.05
C TYR A 179 6.13 -0.86 -33.13
N ASP A 180 5.54 -1.95 -33.58
CA ASP A 180 4.08 -2.08 -33.73
C ASP A 180 3.58 -3.32 -33.01
N LEU A 181 2.98 -3.11 -31.83
CA LEU A 181 2.33 -4.15 -31.05
C LEU A 181 0.88 -4.40 -31.47
N SER A 182 0.26 -3.43 -32.19
CA SER A 182 -1.18 -3.43 -32.48
C SER A 182 -1.60 -4.54 -33.45
N THR A 183 -0.67 -5.01 -34.29
CA THR A 183 -0.90 -6.07 -35.28
C THR A 183 -0.58 -7.47 -34.79
N THR A 184 -0.01 -7.58 -33.61
CA THR A 184 0.44 -8.84 -33.01
C THR A 184 -0.62 -9.37 -32.08
N GLU A 185 -1.04 -10.60 -32.27
CA GLU A 185 -1.77 -11.34 -31.26
C GLU A 185 -0.79 -11.62 -30.12
N LEU A 186 -0.69 -10.68 -29.17
CA LEU A 186 0.24 -10.82 -28.04
C LEU A 186 -0.24 -11.94 -27.14
N ASP A 187 0.58 -12.95 -27.03
CA ASP A 187 0.51 -13.92 -25.95
C ASP A 187 1.62 -13.63 -24.91
N PHE A 188 1.58 -14.31 -23.79
CA PHE A 188 2.60 -14.20 -22.74
C PHE A 188 4.02 -14.58 -23.20
N THR A 189 4.17 -15.19 -24.38
CA THR A 189 5.47 -15.51 -24.96
C THR A 189 6.21 -14.25 -25.38
N HIS A 190 5.54 -13.29 -26.00
CA HIS A 190 6.11 -12.00 -26.39
C HIS A 190 6.52 -11.17 -25.17
N GLU A 191 5.66 -11.13 -24.14
CA GLU A 191 5.97 -10.41 -22.91
C GLU A 191 7.16 -11.06 -22.18
N ARG A 192 7.20 -12.39 -22.12
CA ARG A 192 8.30 -13.15 -21.55
C ARG A 192 9.60 -12.91 -22.32
N ASP A 193 9.59 -13.00 -23.65
CA ASP A 193 10.78 -12.83 -24.46
C ASP A 193 11.35 -11.39 -24.30
N PHE A 194 10.48 -10.38 -24.24
CA PHE A 194 10.89 -9.01 -23.91
C PHE A 194 11.49 -8.93 -22.51
N TYR A 195 10.86 -9.55 -21.52
CA TYR A 195 11.37 -9.54 -20.13
C TYR A 195 12.74 -10.19 -20.04
N GLU A 196 12.91 -11.38 -20.61
CA GLU A 196 14.20 -12.10 -20.58
C GLU A 196 15.33 -11.34 -21.27
N GLU A 197 15.03 -10.59 -22.35
CA GLU A 197 16.01 -9.76 -23.03
C GLU A 197 16.42 -8.51 -22.23
N HIS A 198 15.50 -7.95 -21.43
CA HIS A 198 15.66 -6.64 -20.81
C HIS A 198 15.61 -6.64 -19.28
N LYS A 199 15.44 -7.79 -18.62
CA LYS A 199 15.21 -7.88 -17.18
C LYS A 199 16.29 -7.20 -16.32
N ASP A 200 17.53 -7.13 -16.80
CA ASP A 200 18.64 -6.48 -16.08
C ASP A 200 18.58 -4.94 -16.18
N PHE A 201 17.72 -4.40 -17.04
CA PHE A 201 17.47 -2.96 -17.14
C PHE A 201 16.51 -2.46 -16.06
N PHE A 202 15.63 -3.33 -15.60
CA PHE A 202 14.60 -2.98 -14.63
C PHE A 202 15.10 -3.15 -13.19
N ARG A 203 14.54 -2.35 -12.28
CA ARG A 203 14.71 -2.52 -10.83
C ARG A 203 14.28 -3.93 -10.42
N LYS A 204 14.90 -4.43 -9.35
CA LYS A 204 14.57 -5.75 -8.78
C LYS A 204 13.88 -5.66 -7.43
N ASP A 205 13.85 -4.51 -6.82
CA ASP A 205 13.20 -4.23 -5.54
C ASP A 205 11.72 -3.81 -5.69
N THR A 206 11.26 -3.56 -6.92
CA THR A 206 9.91 -3.09 -7.20
C THR A 206 9.38 -3.63 -8.51
N LEU A 207 8.09 -4.00 -8.54
CA LEU A 207 7.32 -4.43 -9.71
C LEU A 207 5.99 -3.67 -9.76
N VAL A 208 5.49 -3.37 -10.96
CA VAL A 208 4.12 -2.91 -11.17
C VAL A 208 3.27 -4.04 -11.76
N HIS A 209 2.22 -4.42 -11.06
CA HIS A 209 1.23 -5.40 -11.49
C HIS A 209 -0.11 -4.69 -11.76
N LEU A 210 -0.41 -4.41 -13.03
CA LEU A 210 -1.41 -3.42 -13.38
C LEU A 210 -2.34 -3.87 -14.49
N TYR A 211 -3.64 -3.78 -14.27
CA TYR A 211 -4.66 -3.97 -15.31
C TYR A 211 -4.44 -3.03 -16.50
N SER A 212 -4.75 -3.49 -17.67
CA SER A 212 -4.71 -2.67 -18.89
C SER A 212 -5.60 -1.43 -18.81
N TYR A 213 -6.78 -1.55 -18.19
CA TYR A 213 -7.72 -0.45 -18.04
C TYR A 213 -7.43 0.49 -16.86
N ALA A 214 -6.56 0.12 -15.93
CA ALA A 214 -6.14 1.00 -14.85
C ALA A 214 -5.29 2.15 -15.40
N SER A 215 -5.39 3.33 -14.81
CA SER A 215 -4.72 4.53 -15.31
C SER A 215 -3.58 5.02 -14.41
N GLY A 216 -3.32 4.34 -13.29
CA GLY A 216 -2.26 4.72 -12.35
C GLY A 216 -0.87 4.19 -12.72
N LEU A 217 0.14 4.61 -11.98
CA LEU A 217 1.50 4.07 -11.86
C LEU A 217 2.40 4.06 -13.10
N ARG A 218 1.86 4.08 -14.34
CA ARG A 218 2.70 3.91 -15.55
C ARG A 218 3.74 5.00 -15.72
N ASP A 219 3.41 6.24 -15.38
CA ASP A 219 4.34 7.37 -15.37
C ASP A 219 5.51 7.11 -14.39
N PHE A 220 5.18 6.60 -13.21
CA PHE A 220 6.17 6.26 -12.19
C PHE A 220 7.03 5.07 -12.61
N ALA A 221 6.44 4.04 -13.19
CA ALA A 221 7.18 2.90 -13.69
C ALA A 221 8.19 3.28 -14.79
N VAL A 222 7.80 4.18 -15.72
CA VAL A 222 8.72 4.72 -16.73
C VAL A 222 9.84 5.53 -16.09
N GLN A 223 9.53 6.39 -15.13
CA GLN A 223 10.52 7.20 -14.41
C GLN A 223 11.54 6.32 -13.69
N GLN A 224 11.06 5.37 -12.88
CA GLN A 224 11.87 4.58 -11.95
C GLN A 224 12.45 3.28 -12.57
N LYS A 225 12.22 3.04 -13.86
CA LYS A 225 12.62 1.81 -14.56
C LYS A 225 12.05 0.55 -13.91
N ILE A 226 10.78 0.56 -13.59
CA ILE A 226 10.07 -0.58 -13.02
C ILE A 226 9.40 -1.38 -14.15
N TYR A 227 9.51 -2.70 -14.11
CA TYR A 227 8.82 -3.58 -15.04
C TYR A 227 7.31 -3.59 -14.73
N ILE A 228 6.48 -3.52 -15.78
CA ILE A 228 5.02 -3.57 -15.67
C ILE A 228 4.52 -4.87 -16.28
N THR A 229 3.73 -5.63 -15.53
CA THR A 229 3.05 -6.83 -16.01
C THR A 229 1.62 -6.91 -15.47
N TYR A 230 0.84 -7.81 -16.02
CA TYR A 230 -0.45 -8.22 -15.46
C TYR A 230 -0.73 -9.69 -15.76
N VAL A 231 -1.01 -10.45 -14.73
CA VAL A 231 -1.30 -11.88 -14.85
C VAL A 231 -2.50 -12.26 -14.01
N GLU A 232 -3.54 -12.76 -14.65
CA GLU A 232 -4.66 -13.38 -13.95
C GLU A 232 -4.35 -14.83 -13.55
N ASP A 233 -4.83 -15.25 -12.38
CA ASP A 233 -4.63 -16.60 -11.86
C ASP A 233 -5.36 -17.71 -12.65
N SER A 234 -6.27 -17.33 -13.54
CA SER A 234 -6.99 -18.27 -14.39
C SER A 234 -6.14 -18.87 -15.51
N ASP A 235 -5.04 -18.20 -15.91
CA ASP A 235 -4.16 -18.65 -16.99
C ASP A 235 -2.91 -19.36 -16.44
N TYR A 236 -2.72 -20.62 -16.82
CA TYR A 236 -1.59 -21.42 -16.35
C TYR A 236 -0.24 -20.94 -16.93
N VAL A 237 -0.21 -20.56 -18.21
CA VAL A 237 1.03 -20.09 -18.87
C VAL A 237 1.45 -18.74 -18.31
N ALA A 238 0.48 -17.86 -18.13
CA ALA A 238 0.69 -16.54 -17.52
C ALA A 238 1.20 -16.66 -16.09
N ARG A 239 0.66 -17.58 -15.29
CA ARG A 239 1.15 -17.83 -13.92
C ARG A 239 2.60 -18.29 -13.90
N ALA A 240 2.98 -19.18 -14.80
CA ALA A 240 4.37 -19.64 -14.90
C ALA A 240 5.32 -18.46 -15.24
N PHE A 241 4.90 -17.55 -16.10
CA PHE A 241 5.67 -16.34 -16.39
C PHE A 241 5.74 -15.40 -15.18
N ARG A 242 4.62 -15.13 -14.49
CA ARG A 242 4.62 -14.35 -13.25
C ARG A 242 5.57 -14.92 -12.21
N ASP A 243 5.57 -16.24 -12.03
CA ASP A 243 6.43 -16.92 -11.06
C ASP A 243 7.93 -16.74 -11.43
N ILE A 244 8.28 -16.68 -12.72
CA ILE A 244 9.63 -16.31 -13.19
C ILE A 244 9.95 -14.88 -12.77
N VAL A 245 9.07 -13.92 -13.10
CA VAL A 245 9.28 -12.50 -12.75
C VAL A 245 9.45 -12.33 -11.23
N PHE A 246 8.58 -12.94 -10.44
CA PHE A 246 8.66 -12.86 -8.97
C PHE A 246 9.93 -13.49 -8.42
N SER A 247 10.39 -14.61 -9.01
CA SER A 247 11.64 -15.25 -8.58
C SER A 247 12.89 -14.42 -8.89
N ASP A 248 12.83 -13.52 -9.88
CA ASP A 248 13.93 -12.65 -10.29
C ASP A 248 14.02 -11.34 -9.46
N LEU A 249 13.01 -11.08 -8.60
CA LEU A 249 12.99 -9.92 -7.72
C LEU A 249 13.85 -10.15 -6.46
N GLU A 250 14.28 -9.05 -5.86
CA GLU A 250 14.98 -9.06 -4.57
C GLU A 250 14.03 -9.49 -3.43
N PRO A 251 14.56 -10.05 -2.33
CA PRO A 251 13.74 -10.35 -1.16
C PRO A 251 12.99 -9.11 -0.65
N SER A 252 11.73 -9.29 -0.27
CA SER A 252 10.84 -8.21 0.15
C SER A 252 10.63 -7.10 -0.89
N ALA A 253 10.61 -7.47 -2.18
CA ALA A 253 10.27 -6.55 -3.24
C ALA A 253 8.83 -6.04 -3.10
N MET A 254 8.64 -4.76 -3.43
CA MET A 254 7.36 -4.08 -3.45
C MET A 254 6.60 -4.38 -4.74
N ILE A 255 5.38 -4.86 -4.65
CA ILE A 255 4.50 -5.04 -5.80
C ILE A 255 3.42 -3.97 -5.77
N LEU A 256 3.53 -2.99 -6.65
CA LEU A 256 2.57 -1.90 -6.81
C LEU A 256 1.44 -2.32 -7.75
N GLY A 257 0.22 -1.90 -7.44
CA GLY A 257 -0.96 -2.18 -8.26
C GLY A 257 -1.92 -3.15 -7.62
N TRP A 258 -2.70 -3.87 -8.41
CA TRP A 258 -3.71 -4.79 -7.89
C TRP A 258 -4.03 -5.91 -8.87
N CYS A 259 -4.77 -6.92 -8.39
CA CYS A 259 -5.32 -8.01 -9.16
C CYS A 259 -6.76 -8.34 -8.75
N LYS A 260 -7.57 -8.78 -9.69
CA LYS A 260 -8.98 -9.14 -9.48
C LYS A 260 -9.18 -10.17 -8.35
N TYR A 261 -8.23 -11.06 -8.14
CA TYR A 261 -8.30 -12.10 -7.13
C TYR A 261 -7.34 -11.81 -5.97
N GLU A 262 -7.73 -10.86 -5.13
CA GLU A 262 -6.98 -10.36 -3.97
C GLU A 262 -6.25 -11.45 -3.18
N ILE A 263 -7.00 -12.41 -2.63
CA ILE A 263 -6.44 -13.44 -1.75
C ILE A 263 -5.37 -14.28 -2.48
N LYS A 264 -5.64 -14.70 -3.71
CA LYS A 264 -4.69 -15.52 -4.48
C LYS A 264 -3.45 -14.72 -4.86
N PHE A 265 -3.63 -13.47 -5.24
CA PHE A 265 -2.55 -12.58 -5.62
C PHE A 265 -1.61 -12.29 -4.45
N THR A 266 -2.16 -11.87 -3.31
CA THR A 266 -1.39 -11.58 -2.10
C THR A 266 -0.72 -12.84 -1.52
N GLN A 267 -1.39 -14.00 -1.58
CA GLN A 267 -0.77 -15.29 -1.25
C GLN A 267 0.39 -15.63 -2.18
N CYS A 268 0.24 -15.36 -3.48
CA CYS A 268 1.31 -15.62 -4.45
C CYS A 268 2.52 -14.71 -4.16
N ALA A 269 2.32 -13.41 -4.03
CA ALA A 269 3.39 -12.48 -3.69
C ALA A 269 4.13 -12.91 -2.41
N SER A 270 3.38 -13.26 -1.37
CA SER A 270 3.95 -13.67 -0.07
C SER A 270 4.75 -14.98 -0.13
N ARG A 271 4.40 -15.92 -1.02
CA ARG A 271 5.19 -17.15 -1.24
C ARG A 271 6.58 -16.90 -1.82
N PHE A 272 6.75 -15.77 -2.49
CA PHE A 272 8.06 -15.30 -2.99
C PHE A 272 8.71 -14.28 -2.06
N GLY A 273 8.14 -14.08 -0.87
CA GLY A 273 8.67 -13.14 0.12
C GLY A 273 8.37 -11.67 -0.19
N HIS A 274 7.43 -11.38 -1.09
CA HIS A 274 7.07 -10.03 -1.52
C HIS A 274 5.81 -9.53 -0.81
N TYR A 275 5.58 -8.21 -0.90
CA TYR A 275 4.38 -7.55 -0.37
C TYR A 275 3.73 -6.67 -1.43
N VAL A 276 2.45 -6.40 -1.27
CA VAL A 276 1.63 -5.66 -2.25
C VAL A 276 1.20 -4.32 -1.66
N ILE A 277 1.26 -3.27 -2.47
CA ILE A 277 0.61 -1.99 -2.20
C ILE A 277 -0.52 -1.80 -3.22
N PRO A 278 -1.79 -1.89 -2.82
CA PRO A 278 -2.92 -1.59 -3.68
C PRO A 278 -2.86 -0.14 -4.17
N SER A 279 -2.56 0.07 -5.45
CA SER A 279 -2.21 1.39 -6.00
C SER A 279 -2.49 1.56 -7.50
N ASP A 280 -3.31 0.66 -8.08
CA ASP A 280 -3.61 0.64 -9.52
C ASP A 280 -4.31 1.92 -10.04
N HIS A 281 -4.86 2.74 -9.15
CA HIS A 281 -5.41 4.07 -9.42
C HIS A 281 -4.64 5.22 -8.75
N SER A 282 -3.37 5.00 -8.39
CA SER A 282 -2.50 6.09 -7.92
C SER A 282 -1.96 6.88 -9.11
N PHE A 283 -2.32 8.16 -9.20
CA PHE A 283 -2.05 9.03 -10.34
C PHE A 283 -0.88 9.97 -10.07
N ASN A 284 -0.18 10.37 -11.12
CA ASN A 284 0.91 11.37 -11.08
C ASN A 284 2.03 11.05 -10.08
N VAL A 285 2.24 9.79 -9.77
CA VAL A 285 3.23 9.39 -8.75
C VAL A 285 4.63 9.82 -9.14
N SER A 286 4.97 9.87 -10.46
CA SER A 286 6.26 10.39 -10.95
C SER A 286 6.51 11.85 -10.61
N LEU A 287 5.48 12.62 -10.26
CA LEU A 287 5.58 13.98 -9.76
C LEU A 287 5.44 14.02 -8.24
N LEU A 288 4.40 13.39 -7.70
CA LEU A 288 4.00 13.52 -6.30
C LEU A 288 5.05 13.00 -5.32
N HIS A 289 5.76 11.92 -5.66
CA HIS A 289 6.80 11.37 -4.80
C HIS A 289 8.02 12.29 -4.63
N ASN A 290 8.14 13.33 -5.47
CA ASN A 290 9.20 14.33 -5.37
C ASN A 290 8.83 15.52 -4.47
N ILE A 291 7.59 15.60 -3.99
CA ILE A 291 7.18 16.64 -3.05
C ILE A 291 7.95 16.44 -1.75
N GLN A 292 8.78 17.43 -1.42
CA GLN A 292 9.52 17.43 -0.16
C GLN A 292 8.54 17.82 0.96
N THR A 293 8.21 16.88 1.82
CA THR A 293 7.54 17.20 3.08
C THR A 293 8.57 17.19 4.21
N GLN A 294 8.37 18.03 5.22
CA GLN A 294 9.00 17.78 6.51
C GLN A 294 8.49 16.45 7.02
N ALA A 295 9.37 15.65 7.61
CA ALA A 295 9.01 14.33 8.15
C ALA A 295 7.67 14.44 8.90
N THR A 296 6.67 13.75 8.37
CA THR A 296 5.33 13.72 8.96
C THR A 296 5.31 12.54 9.92
N ASP A 297 5.37 12.86 11.21
CA ASP A 297 5.24 11.88 12.28
C ASP A 297 3.75 11.55 12.47
N LEU A 298 3.36 10.35 12.06
CA LEU A 298 2.01 9.81 12.24
C LEU A 298 1.83 9.21 13.63
N GLY A 299 2.92 9.03 14.38
CA GLY A 299 2.94 8.39 15.67
C GLY A 299 2.36 9.22 16.79
N GLN A 300 2.05 8.55 17.88
CA GLN A 300 1.68 9.14 19.16
C GLN A 300 2.45 8.43 20.27
N ASP A 301 2.92 9.22 21.24
CA ASP A 301 3.40 8.66 22.51
C ASP A 301 2.17 8.24 23.33
N VAL A 302 1.96 6.94 23.44
CA VAL A 302 0.81 6.37 24.15
C VAL A 302 1.28 5.66 25.41
N THR A 303 0.58 5.95 26.51
CA THR A 303 0.68 5.23 27.78
C THR A 303 -0.61 4.44 28.01
N ALA A 304 -0.53 3.36 28.77
CA ALA A 304 -1.74 2.66 29.18
C ALA A 304 -2.70 3.59 29.94
N PRO A 305 -3.98 3.62 29.58
CA PRO A 305 -4.97 4.41 30.32
C PRO A 305 -5.19 3.84 31.73
N GLU A 306 -5.70 4.66 32.65
CA GLU A 306 -6.19 4.16 33.94
C GLU A 306 -7.45 3.34 33.71
N LEU A 307 -7.41 2.04 34.02
CA LEU A 307 -8.49 1.10 33.72
C LEU A 307 -9.48 0.96 34.88
N ASP A 308 -10.78 1.04 34.57
CA ASP A 308 -11.86 0.65 35.47
C ASP A 308 -12.11 -0.88 35.33
N PRO A 309 -11.93 -1.68 36.41
CA PRO A 309 -12.10 -3.13 36.35
C PRO A 309 -13.54 -3.59 36.06
N THR A 310 -14.51 -2.68 36.06
CA THR A 310 -15.92 -2.94 35.75
C THR A 310 -16.27 -2.71 34.29
N LYS A 311 -15.28 -2.24 33.48
CA LYS A 311 -15.47 -1.94 32.07
C LYS A 311 -14.92 -3.03 31.14
N HIS A 312 -15.55 -3.18 30.00
CA HIS A 312 -15.00 -3.90 28.84
C HIS A 312 -14.41 -2.87 27.87
N TYR A 313 -13.15 -3.05 27.49
CA TYR A 313 -12.43 -2.11 26.64
C TYR A 313 -12.50 -2.50 25.17
N VAL A 314 -12.91 -1.57 24.33
CA VAL A 314 -12.97 -1.79 22.88
C VAL A 314 -12.07 -0.79 22.14
N ALA A 315 -11.38 -1.25 21.11
CA ALA A 315 -10.67 -0.38 20.17
C ALA A 315 -11.31 -0.49 18.79
N ILE A 316 -11.75 0.63 18.24
CA ILE A 316 -12.41 0.70 16.93
C ILE A 316 -11.35 1.00 15.87
N VAL A 317 -11.20 0.10 14.89
CA VAL A 317 -10.23 0.23 13.80
C VAL A 317 -10.96 0.41 12.48
N TYR A 318 -10.66 1.51 11.80
CA TYR A 318 -11.09 1.72 10.43
C TYR A 318 -10.09 1.10 9.46
N SER A 319 -10.52 0.06 8.73
CA SER A 319 -9.66 -0.72 7.83
C SER A 319 -9.47 -0.06 6.46
N ASP A 320 -8.79 -0.76 5.55
CA ASP A 320 -8.50 -0.38 4.16
C ASP A 320 -7.45 0.73 3.97
N GLY A 321 -6.77 1.13 5.04
CA GLY A 321 -5.66 2.09 4.94
C GLY A 321 -4.36 1.53 4.35
N ASP A 322 -4.34 0.26 3.92
CA ASP A 322 -3.30 -0.32 3.07
C ASP A 322 -3.41 0.12 1.61
N ASN A 323 -4.58 0.63 1.21
CA ASN A 323 -4.91 0.99 -0.15
C ASN A 323 -4.47 2.44 -0.45
N ALA A 324 -3.34 2.59 -1.14
CA ALA A 324 -2.72 3.88 -1.41
C ALA A 324 -3.65 4.83 -2.20
N GLN A 325 -4.36 4.33 -3.20
CA GLN A 325 -5.30 5.13 -3.97
C GLN A 325 -6.53 5.53 -3.15
N TRP A 326 -6.98 4.67 -2.23
CA TRP A 326 -8.08 4.97 -1.35
C TRP A 326 -7.72 6.13 -0.41
N ILE A 327 -6.53 6.09 0.19
CA ILE A 327 -6.01 7.18 1.03
C ILE A 327 -5.88 8.47 0.22
N SER A 328 -5.33 8.41 -1.01
CA SER A 328 -5.11 9.60 -1.85
C SER A 328 -6.42 10.21 -2.34
N ASN A 329 -7.36 9.39 -2.79
CA ASN A 329 -8.48 9.82 -3.61
C ASN A 329 -9.81 9.82 -2.84
N GLY A 330 -10.14 8.74 -2.13
CA GLY A 330 -11.48 8.54 -1.60
C GLY A 330 -11.57 8.60 -0.08
N TYR A 331 -10.57 8.13 0.59
CA TYR A 331 -10.56 7.97 2.04
C TYR A 331 -10.78 9.30 2.78
N GLN A 332 -10.26 10.37 2.24
CA GLN A 332 -10.34 11.70 2.84
C GLN A 332 -11.58 12.51 2.45
N GLU A 333 -12.22 12.22 1.31
CA GLU A 333 -13.31 13.05 0.80
C GLU A 333 -14.69 12.41 0.96
N PHE A 334 -14.80 11.08 0.90
CA PHE A 334 -16.10 10.41 0.82
C PHE A 334 -16.54 9.67 2.09
N HIS A 335 -15.60 9.22 2.94
CA HIS A 335 -15.93 8.26 3.98
C HIS A 335 -15.33 8.57 5.35
N THR A 336 -14.65 9.73 5.53
CA THR A 336 -13.81 9.85 6.68
C THR A 336 -13.92 11.13 7.48
N TRP A 337 -12.85 11.83 7.66
CA TRP A 337 -12.67 12.85 8.67
C TRP A 337 -13.71 13.98 8.65
N GLN A 338 -14.17 14.42 7.48
CA GLN A 338 -15.21 15.45 7.39
C GLN A 338 -16.60 15.00 7.87
N SER A 339 -16.83 13.69 7.92
CA SER A 339 -18.09 13.11 8.37
C SER A 339 -18.07 12.69 9.84
N TYR A 340 -16.89 12.73 10.48
CA TYR A 340 -16.66 12.27 11.85
C TYR A 340 -16.47 13.41 12.83
N GLU A 341 -16.63 14.67 12.41
CA GLU A 341 -16.33 15.89 13.15
C GLU A 341 -16.86 15.98 14.60
N ASP A 342 -17.68 15.04 15.06
CA ASP A 342 -18.30 15.11 16.38
C ASP A 342 -18.37 13.74 17.08
N MET A 343 -17.40 12.85 16.91
CA MET A 343 -17.52 11.55 17.59
C MET A 343 -17.11 11.58 19.05
N ASP A 344 -16.26 12.54 19.48
CA ASP A 344 -15.72 12.63 20.85
C ASP A 344 -15.18 11.27 21.38
N MET A 345 -14.70 10.41 20.49
CA MET A 345 -14.27 9.05 20.78
C MET A 345 -13.05 8.71 19.94
N PRO A 346 -12.03 8.03 20.50
CA PRO A 346 -10.84 7.65 19.75
C PRO A 346 -11.16 6.60 18.68
N ILE A 347 -10.91 6.97 17.43
CA ILE A 347 -10.93 6.04 16.28
C ILE A 347 -9.50 5.78 15.85
N THR A 348 -9.17 4.52 15.63
CA THR A 348 -7.87 4.15 15.09
C THR A 348 -7.97 3.91 13.59
N TRP A 349 -7.15 4.62 12.82
CA TRP A 349 -7.10 4.55 11.37
C TRP A 349 -5.92 3.69 10.92
N THR A 350 -6.16 2.72 10.05
CA THR A 350 -5.05 2.05 9.36
C THR A 350 -4.49 2.97 8.27
N PHE A 351 -3.17 3.01 8.13
CA PHE A 351 -2.49 3.90 7.19
C PHE A 351 -1.24 3.25 6.60
N ALA A 352 -1.14 3.21 5.26
CA ALA A 352 0.02 2.64 4.59
C ALA A 352 1.25 3.54 4.81
N PRO A 353 2.31 3.09 5.50
CA PRO A 353 3.48 3.93 5.79
C PRO A 353 4.19 4.42 4.53
N GLN A 354 4.08 3.71 3.40
CA GLN A 354 4.63 4.12 2.11
C GLN A 354 3.98 5.34 1.50
N MET A 355 2.85 5.83 2.04
CA MET A 355 2.22 7.08 1.59
C MET A 355 3.16 8.27 1.74
N ASN A 356 4.10 8.25 2.69
CA ASN A 356 5.17 9.24 2.77
C ASN A 356 6.01 9.33 1.50
N THR A 357 6.11 8.23 0.75
CA THR A 357 6.83 8.17 -0.53
C THR A 357 5.92 8.49 -1.71
N PHE A 358 4.71 7.91 -1.77
CA PHE A 358 3.88 7.99 -2.97
C PHE A 358 2.98 9.22 -3.04
N SER A 359 2.50 9.70 -1.90
CA SER A 359 1.63 10.88 -1.82
C SER A 359 1.81 11.60 -0.48
N PRO A 360 2.92 12.33 -0.29
CA PRO A 360 3.15 13.12 0.91
C PRO A 360 2.02 14.12 1.21
N THR A 361 1.37 14.64 0.17
CA THR A 361 0.19 15.51 0.30
C THR A 361 -0.95 14.80 1.04
N ALA A 362 -1.21 13.52 0.75
CA ALA A 362 -2.25 12.76 1.43
C ALA A 362 -1.94 12.57 2.92
N VAL A 363 -0.67 12.33 3.26
CA VAL A 363 -0.21 12.23 4.66
C VAL A 363 -0.42 13.53 5.41
N LYS A 364 0.01 14.65 4.82
CA LYS A 364 -0.18 16.00 5.37
C LYS A 364 -1.66 16.31 5.61
N LYS A 365 -2.53 15.94 4.68
CA LYS A 365 -3.98 16.14 4.79
C LYS A 365 -4.57 15.24 5.88
N ALA A 366 -4.14 13.98 5.97
CA ALA A 366 -4.56 13.07 7.02
C ALA A 366 -4.27 13.61 8.42
N LEU A 367 -3.03 14.07 8.63
CA LEU A 367 -2.61 14.68 9.90
C LEU A 367 -3.36 15.98 10.24
N ALA A 368 -3.69 16.79 9.23
CA ALA A 368 -4.41 18.04 9.44
C ALA A 368 -5.89 17.84 9.80
N ASN A 369 -6.46 16.69 9.42
CA ASN A 369 -7.89 16.43 9.55
C ASN A 369 -8.24 15.42 10.65
N LYS A 370 -7.25 14.73 11.25
CA LYS A 370 -7.52 13.78 12.33
C LYS A 370 -7.96 14.51 13.60
N ASP A 371 -8.87 13.94 14.35
CA ASP A 371 -9.22 14.43 15.69
C ASP A 371 -8.08 14.16 16.68
N PRO A 372 -7.97 14.96 17.76
CA PRO A 372 -6.88 14.80 18.74
C PRO A 372 -6.82 13.41 19.39
N GLU A 373 -7.96 12.77 19.60
CA GLU A 373 -8.06 11.45 20.20
C GLU A 373 -7.78 10.31 19.20
N ASP A 374 -7.85 10.60 17.88
CA ASP A 374 -7.61 9.60 16.83
C ASP A 374 -6.15 9.17 16.79
N SER A 375 -5.93 7.91 16.41
CA SER A 375 -4.59 7.36 16.21
C SER A 375 -4.43 6.75 14.83
N PHE A 376 -3.16 6.60 14.41
CA PHE A 376 -2.80 5.86 13.21
C PHE A 376 -1.98 4.63 13.58
N ILE A 377 -2.30 3.51 12.92
CA ILE A 377 -1.49 2.28 12.93
C ILE A 377 -1.18 1.89 11.49
N THR A 378 -0.25 0.97 11.26
CA THR A 378 0.02 0.57 9.87
C THR A 378 -1.22 -0.06 9.25
N GLY A 379 -1.37 0.11 7.93
CA GLY A 379 -2.24 -0.77 7.13
C GLY A 379 -1.71 -2.20 7.12
N PRO A 380 -2.53 -3.17 6.72
CA PRO A 380 -2.07 -4.56 6.59
C PRO A 380 -0.99 -4.72 5.50
N SER A 381 0.07 -5.45 5.73
CA SER A 381 0.59 -6.01 6.97
C SER A 381 1.90 -5.33 7.32
N GLY A 382 1.91 -4.28 8.12
CA GLY A 382 3.13 -3.52 8.39
C GLY A 382 3.58 -2.68 7.18
N ALA A 383 4.70 -3.01 6.52
CA ALA A 383 5.19 -2.29 5.34
C ALA A 383 4.25 -2.36 4.13
N GLY A 384 3.32 -3.30 4.07
CA GLY A 384 2.32 -3.46 3.02
C GLY A 384 1.67 -4.83 3.08
N TYR A 385 0.75 -5.08 2.19
CA TYR A 385 -0.09 -6.27 2.21
C TYR A 385 0.72 -7.55 2.00
N ALA A 386 0.98 -8.29 3.08
CA ALA A 386 1.70 -9.55 3.08
C ALA A 386 1.07 -10.55 4.05
N ARG A 387 1.10 -11.84 3.68
CA ARG A 387 0.62 -12.96 4.50
C ARG A 387 1.81 -13.70 5.08
N ILE A 388 2.21 -13.33 6.28
CA ILE A 388 3.41 -13.89 6.91
C ILE A 388 3.32 -15.41 7.15
N SER A 389 2.10 -15.97 7.25
CA SER A 389 1.90 -17.42 7.32
C SER A 389 2.46 -18.15 6.09
N MET A 390 2.47 -17.50 4.92
CA MET A 390 2.94 -18.05 3.65
C MET A 390 4.45 -17.90 3.43
N MET A 391 5.11 -17.04 4.19
CA MET A 391 6.53 -16.72 4.08
C MET A 391 7.40 -17.74 4.84
N SER A 392 8.58 -18.03 4.33
CA SER A 392 9.63 -18.74 5.08
C SER A 392 10.18 -17.86 6.23
N PRO A 393 10.88 -18.42 7.20
CA PRO A 393 11.49 -17.63 8.28
C PRO A 393 12.45 -16.52 7.80
N SER A 394 13.21 -16.77 6.73
CA SER A 394 14.10 -15.76 6.15
C SER A 394 13.36 -14.62 5.47
N GLU A 395 12.25 -14.92 4.81
CA GLU A 395 11.38 -13.91 4.17
C GLU A 395 10.64 -13.07 5.21
N VAL A 396 10.09 -13.70 6.27
CA VAL A 396 9.48 -12.97 7.39
C VAL A 396 10.51 -12.05 8.04
N ARG A 397 11.76 -12.52 8.20
CA ARG A 397 12.83 -11.69 8.74
C ARG A 397 13.06 -10.44 7.88
N ALA A 398 13.30 -10.59 6.58
CA ALA A 398 13.52 -9.47 5.67
C ALA A 398 12.31 -8.52 5.65
N PHE A 399 11.10 -9.05 5.62
CA PHE A 399 9.88 -8.25 5.67
C PHE A 399 9.70 -7.53 7.02
N SER A 400 10.10 -8.13 8.14
CA SER A 400 10.07 -7.47 9.45
C SER A 400 11.10 -6.35 9.58
N ASP A 401 12.29 -6.50 8.96
CA ASP A 401 13.31 -5.46 8.90
C ASP A 401 12.76 -4.23 8.14
N LEU A 402 12.16 -4.46 6.98
CA LEU A 402 11.50 -3.42 6.19
C LEU A 402 10.33 -2.77 6.95
N THR A 403 9.49 -3.58 7.61
CA THR A 403 8.36 -3.05 8.41
C THR A 403 8.87 -2.15 9.54
N ALA A 404 9.88 -2.59 10.28
CA ALA A 404 10.48 -1.77 11.34
C ALA A 404 11.05 -0.45 10.79
N ALA A 405 11.70 -0.50 9.64
CA ALA A 405 12.27 0.68 8.99
C ALA A 405 11.18 1.69 8.56
N THR A 406 10.12 1.21 7.88
CA THR A 406 9.03 2.08 7.42
C THR A 406 8.21 2.64 8.58
N MET A 407 7.98 1.86 9.64
CA MET A 407 7.32 2.33 10.86
C MET A 407 8.17 3.39 11.58
N LEU A 408 9.48 3.19 11.66
CA LEU A 408 10.38 4.18 12.25
C LEU A 408 10.35 5.50 11.46
N GLN A 409 10.35 5.44 10.13
CA GLN A 409 10.29 6.61 9.27
C GLN A 409 8.97 7.38 9.41
N SER A 410 7.85 6.67 9.61
CA SER A 410 6.51 7.26 9.74
C SER A 410 6.09 7.56 11.19
N GLY A 411 6.90 7.21 12.20
CA GLY A 411 6.58 7.37 13.61
C GLY A 411 5.56 6.36 14.15
N LEU A 412 5.06 5.44 13.32
CA LEU A 412 4.07 4.44 13.74
C LEU A 412 4.70 3.39 14.66
N THR A 413 3.99 3.02 15.72
CA THR A 413 4.48 2.08 16.73
C THR A 413 3.66 0.79 16.83
N THR A 414 2.43 0.80 16.35
CA THR A 414 1.52 -0.34 16.32
C THR A 414 1.24 -0.78 14.90
N MET A 415 1.28 -2.07 14.64
CA MET A 415 1.10 -2.61 13.31
C MET A 415 -0.20 -3.41 13.16
N THR A 416 -0.71 -3.46 11.94
CA THR A 416 -1.75 -4.41 11.55
C THR A 416 -1.12 -5.51 10.71
N LEU A 417 -1.49 -6.75 10.97
CA LEU A 417 -1.20 -7.92 10.13
C LEU A 417 -2.51 -8.43 9.54
N LEU A 418 -2.53 -8.68 8.24
CA LEU A 418 -3.65 -9.38 7.61
C LEU A 418 -3.20 -10.78 7.20
N ASP A 419 -3.81 -11.79 7.79
CA ASP A 419 -3.46 -13.17 7.49
C ASP A 419 -4.69 -14.09 7.59
N LYS A 420 -4.61 -15.23 6.98
CA LYS A 420 -5.63 -16.27 7.10
C LYS A 420 -5.20 -17.28 8.14
N ILE A 421 -5.61 -17.08 9.37
CA ILE A 421 -5.40 -18.04 10.45
C ILE A 421 -6.62 -18.98 10.48
N ASN A 422 -6.54 -20.09 9.76
CA ASN A 422 -7.50 -21.17 9.86
C ASN A 422 -7.12 -22.12 11.00
N ASN A 423 -8.01 -23.05 11.35
CA ASN A 423 -7.78 -24.02 12.42
C ASN A 423 -6.56 -24.95 12.22
N GLU A 424 -5.91 -24.85 11.06
CA GLU A 424 -4.74 -25.65 10.67
C GLU A 424 -3.40 -24.95 10.95
N ILE A 425 -3.41 -23.65 11.32
CA ILE A 425 -2.17 -22.95 11.66
C ILE A 425 -1.69 -23.41 13.03
N ASP A 426 -0.45 -23.86 13.07
CA ASP A 426 0.28 -24.03 14.30
C ASP A 426 0.51 -22.65 14.96
N TYR A 427 -0.27 -22.34 15.97
CA TYR A 427 -0.21 -21.07 16.71
C TYR A 427 1.17 -20.81 17.31
N ALA A 428 1.95 -21.83 17.66
CA ALA A 428 3.30 -21.65 18.16
C ALA A 428 4.25 -21.19 17.06
N SER A 429 4.12 -21.77 15.87
CA SER A 429 4.88 -21.34 14.69
C SER A 429 4.52 -19.92 14.27
N TYR A 430 3.24 -19.54 14.34
CA TYR A 430 2.81 -18.19 14.04
C TYR A 430 3.35 -17.17 15.04
N ALA A 431 3.25 -17.46 16.34
CA ALA A 431 3.83 -16.63 17.40
C ALA A 431 5.36 -16.45 17.24
N HIS A 432 6.05 -17.51 16.79
CA HIS A 432 7.49 -17.41 16.48
C HIS A 432 7.75 -16.41 15.34
N LYS A 433 6.92 -16.38 14.28
CA LYS A 433 7.03 -15.39 13.20
C LYS A 433 6.78 -13.96 13.69
N LEU A 434 5.86 -13.76 14.62
CA LEU A 434 5.63 -12.46 15.25
C LEU A 434 6.88 -11.95 16.01
N GLY A 435 7.70 -12.86 16.53
CA GLY A 435 8.95 -12.53 17.20
C GLY A 435 9.95 -11.77 16.33
N TYR A 436 9.89 -11.93 15.01
CA TYR A 436 10.74 -11.15 14.09
C TYR A 436 10.36 -9.66 14.07
N PHE A 437 9.10 -9.32 14.22
CA PHE A 437 8.65 -7.93 14.37
C PHE A 437 8.88 -7.42 15.79
N ALA A 438 8.52 -8.21 16.77
CA ALA A 438 8.59 -7.85 18.19
C ALA A 438 10.02 -7.60 18.72
N ARG A 439 11.07 -8.02 17.97
CA ARG A 439 12.46 -7.74 18.33
C ARG A 439 12.85 -6.26 18.20
N TYR A 440 12.09 -5.45 17.45
CA TYR A 440 12.34 -4.03 17.24
C TYR A 440 11.64 -3.16 18.28
N ASP A 441 12.39 -2.27 18.96
CA ASP A 441 11.87 -1.43 20.05
C ASP A 441 10.81 -0.41 19.59
N ASN A 442 10.86 0.02 18.33
CA ASN A 442 9.88 0.91 17.75
C ASN A 442 8.55 0.21 17.39
N ILE A 443 8.48 -1.12 17.43
CA ILE A 443 7.21 -1.87 17.30
C ILE A 443 6.75 -2.25 18.71
N LYS A 444 5.64 -1.68 19.17
CA LYS A 444 5.10 -1.92 20.53
C LYS A 444 4.17 -3.14 20.59
N GLY A 445 3.60 -3.53 19.47
CA GLY A 445 2.67 -4.64 19.31
C GLY A 445 1.89 -4.50 18.04
N GLY A 446 0.74 -5.17 17.96
CA GLY A 446 -0.08 -5.07 16.78
C GLY A 446 -1.45 -5.70 16.92
N ILE A 447 -2.23 -5.55 15.86
CA ILE A 447 -3.48 -6.28 15.69
C ILE A 447 -3.34 -7.29 14.54
N ILE A 448 -4.12 -8.37 14.61
CA ILE A 448 -4.19 -9.35 13.53
C ILE A 448 -5.60 -9.30 12.96
N GLN A 449 -5.71 -8.72 11.79
CA GLN A 449 -6.92 -8.77 10.98
C GLN A 449 -6.92 -10.13 10.26
N ILE A 450 -7.93 -10.94 10.53
CA ILE A 450 -8.05 -12.28 9.97
C ILE A 450 -9.07 -12.20 8.83
N ASP A 451 -8.82 -12.88 7.70
CA ASP A 451 -9.81 -12.96 6.63
C ASP A 451 -11.14 -13.46 7.19
N PRO A 452 -12.25 -12.74 6.99
CA PRO A 452 -13.55 -13.18 7.43
C PRO A 452 -13.90 -14.52 6.77
N ASP A 453 -14.44 -15.43 7.55
CA ASP A 453 -15.10 -16.61 6.99
C ASP A 453 -16.53 -16.19 6.55
N PRO A 454 -16.81 -16.13 5.24
CA PRO A 454 -18.10 -15.70 4.74
C PRO A 454 -19.27 -16.62 5.17
N TYR A 455 -18.95 -17.82 5.67
CA TYR A 455 -19.95 -18.79 6.09
C TYR A 455 -20.25 -18.78 7.58
N THR A 456 -19.36 -18.25 8.42
CA THR A 456 -19.48 -18.32 9.87
C THR A 456 -19.69 -16.97 10.55
N ASN A 457 -19.76 -15.87 9.81
CA ASN A 457 -19.78 -14.48 10.34
C ASN A 457 -18.64 -14.20 11.31
N GLY A 458 -17.52 -14.91 11.19
CA GLY A 458 -16.43 -14.85 12.15
C GLY A 458 -15.05 -15.00 11.55
N TYR A 459 -14.11 -14.39 12.21
CA TYR A 459 -12.70 -14.50 11.97
C TYR A 459 -12.13 -15.85 12.45
N GLY A 460 -12.67 -16.97 12.01
CA GLY A 460 -12.12 -18.30 12.27
C GLY A 460 -11.64 -18.56 13.72
N GLY A 461 -10.72 -19.46 13.90
CA GLY A 461 -10.18 -19.87 15.22
C GLY A 461 -9.25 -18.86 15.90
N GLY A 462 -8.96 -17.74 15.26
CA GLY A 462 -8.09 -16.68 15.82
C GLY A 462 -8.84 -15.55 16.53
N ARG A 463 -10.15 -15.51 16.44
CA ARG A 463 -11.00 -14.41 16.91
C ARG A 463 -10.73 -13.99 18.36
N GLY A 464 -10.34 -12.71 18.55
CA GLY A 464 -10.09 -12.12 19.87
C GLY A 464 -8.91 -12.72 20.63
N ARG A 465 -8.09 -13.53 19.98
CA ARG A 465 -6.91 -14.18 20.60
C ARG A 465 -5.77 -13.17 20.75
N VAL A 466 -4.98 -13.33 21.81
CA VAL A 466 -3.70 -12.63 21.97
C VAL A 466 -2.53 -13.59 21.80
N PHE A 467 -1.52 -13.13 21.06
CA PHE A 467 -0.21 -13.75 20.93
C PHE A 467 0.82 -12.83 21.58
N PHE A 468 1.68 -13.36 22.45
CA PHE A 468 2.81 -12.63 22.98
C PHE A 468 4.10 -13.08 22.30
N ALA A 469 4.88 -12.11 21.85
CA ALA A 469 6.20 -12.30 21.28
C ALA A 469 7.15 -11.23 21.85
N ASN A 470 8.25 -11.64 22.49
CA ASN A 470 9.17 -10.74 23.21
C ASN A 470 8.42 -9.74 24.12
N ASP A 471 7.48 -10.26 24.92
CA ASP A 471 6.60 -9.49 25.82
C ASP A 471 5.69 -8.45 25.16
N LYS A 472 5.58 -8.44 23.83
CA LYS A 472 4.71 -7.55 23.07
C LYS A 472 3.46 -8.29 22.60
N PRO A 473 2.26 -7.71 22.80
CA PRO A 473 1.01 -8.36 22.41
C PRO A 473 0.67 -8.11 20.95
N PHE A 474 0.13 -9.16 20.31
CA PHE A 474 -0.54 -9.10 19.01
C PHE A 474 -1.95 -9.63 19.20
N VAL A 475 -2.93 -8.73 19.12
CA VAL A 475 -4.32 -9.03 19.44
C VAL A 475 -5.11 -9.25 18.16
N SER A 476 -5.71 -10.42 18.02
CA SER A 476 -6.58 -10.67 16.86
C SER A 476 -7.88 -9.88 16.98
N VAL A 477 -8.36 -9.36 15.85
CA VAL A 477 -9.68 -8.74 15.76
C VAL A 477 -10.72 -9.67 16.36
N GLY A 478 -11.45 -9.17 17.34
CA GLY A 478 -12.50 -9.92 18.08
C GLY A 478 -13.87 -9.76 17.48
N TYR A 479 -14.11 -8.66 16.78
CA TYR A 479 -15.41 -8.33 16.19
C TYR A 479 -15.27 -7.59 14.87
N SER A 480 -16.21 -7.78 13.96
CA SER A 480 -16.22 -7.11 12.67
C SER A 480 -17.56 -6.41 12.42
N LEU A 481 -17.50 -5.12 12.20
CA LEU A 481 -18.60 -4.35 11.65
C LEU A 481 -18.50 -4.38 10.11
N TRP A 482 -18.85 -5.51 9.56
CA TRP A 482 -18.94 -5.75 8.11
C TRP A 482 -20.29 -6.37 7.79
N HIS A 483 -21.13 -5.62 7.07
CA HIS A 483 -22.42 -6.16 6.68
C HIS A 483 -22.27 -7.26 5.62
N PRO A 484 -22.89 -8.44 5.79
CA PRO A 484 -22.66 -9.60 4.89
C PRO A 484 -23.05 -9.36 3.43
N SER A 485 -23.91 -8.38 3.13
CA SER A 485 -24.28 -8.04 1.75
C SER A 485 -23.14 -7.38 0.96
N GLY A 486 -22.13 -6.82 1.65
CA GLY A 486 -21.12 -5.97 1.01
C GLY A 486 -21.65 -4.62 0.52
N ASP A 487 -22.88 -4.24 0.91
CA ASP A 487 -23.59 -3.04 0.44
C ASP A 487 -24.04 -2.18 1.61
N MET A 488 -23.50 -0.96 1.68
CA MET A 488 -23.80 0.03 2.73
C MET A 488 -25.31 0.37 2.79
N SER A 489 -26.02 0.33 1.65
CA SER A 489 -27.46 0.62 1.60
C SER A 489 -28.33 -0.41 2.31
N GLN A 490 -27.79 -1.57 2.63
CA GLN A 490 -28.50 -2.65 3.35
C GLN A 490 -28.29 -2.58 4.86
N VAL A 491 -27.42 -1.68 5.35
CA VAL A 491 -27.16 -1.51 6.78
C VAL A 491 -28.31 -0.73 7.42
N THR A 492 -29.02 -1.37 8.35
CA THR A 492 -30.16 -0.80 9.08
C THR A 492 -29.78 -0.46 10.53
N GLU A 493 -30.51 0.46 11.15
CA GLU A 493 -30.33 0.77 12.57
C GLU A 493 -30.55 -0.47 13.45
N GLU A 494 -31.49 -1.35 13.09
CA GLU A 494 -31.74 -2.60 13.81
C GLU A 494 -30.52 -3.52 13.76
N TRP A 495 -29.93 -3.73 12.58
CA TRP A 495 -28.69 -4.50 12.43
C TRP A 495 -27.54 -3.90 13.25
N ILE A 496 -27.34 -2.57 13.20
CA ILE A 496 -26.29 -1.90 13.99
C ILE A 496 -26.52 -2.07 15.48
N LYS A 497 -27.77 -1.95 15.94
CA LYS A 497 -28.12 -2.16 17.36
C LYS A 497 -27.82 -3.60 17.81
N GLU A 498 -28.13 -4.60 17.00
CA GLU A 498 -27.79 -6.00 17.29
C GLU A 498 -26.25 -6.17 17.46
N GLN A 499 -25.45 -5.45 16.66
CA GLN A 499 -23.99 -5.49 16.80
C GLN A 499 -23.55 -4.84 18.13
N ALA A 500 -24.14 -3.72 18.54
CA ALA A 500 -23.85 -3.08 19.81
C ALA A 500 -24.28 -3.96 21.00
N ASP A 501 -25.48 -4.55 20.94
CA ASP A 501 -25.98 -5.47 21.97
C ASP A 501 -25.03 -6.69 22.15
N ALA A 502 -24.41 -7.16 21.08
CA ALA A 502 -23.40 -8.23 21.14
C ALA A 502 -22.17 -7.80 21.96
N ILE A 503 -21.65 -6.60 21.72
CA ILE A 503 -20.50 -6.05 22.46
C ILE A 503 -20.87 -5.79 23.92
N ASN A 504 -22.04 -5.22 24.19
CA ASN A 504 -22.55 -4.97 25.55
C ASN A 504 -22.64 -6.25 26.39
N SER A 505 -22.75 -7.41 25.75
CA SER A 505 -22.79 -8.71 26.44
C SER A 505 -21.42 -9.23 26.90
N TYR A 506 -20.32 -8.58 26.51
CA TYR A 506 -18.97 -9.04 26.82
C TYR A 506 -18.58 -8.72 28.25
N SER A 507 -17.80 -9.64 28.86
CA SER A 507 -17.39 -9.50 30.26
C SER A 507 -16.27 -8.49 30.46
N ALA A 508 -16.32 -7.77 31.58
CA ALA A 508 -15.21 -6.96 32.06
C ALA A 508 -14.21 -7.84 32.82
N ASP A 509 -12.97 -7.91 32.34
CA ASP A 509 -11.85 -8.56 33.03
C ASP A 509 -10.51 -8.00 32.54
N ILE A 510 -10.07 -6.92 33.14
CA ILE A 510 -8.85 -6.23 32.75
C ILE A 510 -7.57 -7.08 32.89
N ASN A 511 -7.62 -8.20 33.65
CA ASN A 511 -6.48 -9.06 33.85
C ASN A 511 -6.41 -10.23 32.84
N SER A 512 -7.30 -10.27 31.90
CA SER A 512 -7.32 -11.27 30.83
C SER A 512 -7.75 -10.65 29.50
N ILE A 513 -7.48 -11.37 28.40
CA ILE A 513 -7.95 -10.94 27.06
C ILE A 513 -9.48 -10.86 26.94
N ASN A 514 -10.21 -11.41 27.89
CA ASN A 514 -11.67 -11.31 27.93
C ASN A 514 -12.16 -9.87 28.08
N GLY A 515 -11.41 -9.01 28.74
CA GLY A 515 -11.75 -7.61 28.95
C GLY A 515 -11.50 -6.69 27.76
N TYR A 516 -10.94 -7.21 26.65
CA TYR A 516 -10.48 -6.37 25.53
C TYR A 516 -11.01 -6.89 24.19
N THR A 517 -11.47 -6.00 23.32
CA THR A 517 -11.93 -6.35 21.97
C THR A 517 -11.46 -5.32 20.94
N VAL A 518 -10.78 -5.79 19.91
CA VAL A 518 -10.55 -4.99 18.69
C VAL A 518 -11.73 -5.18 17.76
N ILE A 519 -12.37 -4.08 17.36
CA ILE A 519 -13.51 -4.03 16.43
C ILE A 519 -13.00 -3.49 15.09
N ASN A 520 -13.03 -4.31 14.05
CA ASN A 520 -12.68 -3.88 12.70
C ASN A 520 -13.90 -3.31 11.97
N VAL A 521 -13.83 -2.08 11.50
CA VAL A 521 -14.89 -1.42 10.73
C VAL A 521 -14.50 -1.42 9.27
N HIS A 522 -15.39 -1.94 8.41
CA HIS A 522 -15.15 -1.98 6.98
C HIS A 522 -15.80 -0.78 6.29
N PRO A 523 -15.02 0.13 5.68
CA PRO A 523 -15.50 1.43 5.18
C PRO A 523 -16.52 1.31 4.04
N TRP A 524 -16.50 0.23 3.29
CA TRP A 524 -17.43 0.00 2.18
C TRP A 524 -18.83 -0.42 2.62
N THR A 525 -18.99 -0.86 3.87
CA THR A 525 -20.28 -1.39 4.37
C THR A 525 -20.82 -0.61 5.56
N VAL A 526 -19.99 0.09 6.31
CA VAL A 526 -20.40 0.85 7.49
C VAL A 526 -20.06 2.32 7.31
N SER A 527 -21.08 3.14 7.18
CA SER A 527 -20.92 4.59 7.07
C SER A 527 -20.53 5.21 8.41
N PRO A 528 -19.98 6.45 8.40
CA PRO A 528 -19.75 7.22 9.62
C PRO A 528 -21.00 7.36 10.50
N ALA A 529 -22.15 7.61 9.88
CA ALA A 529 -23.43 7.71 10.61
C ALA A 529 -23.82 6.38 11.28
N SER A 530 -23.59 5.26 10.58
CA SER A 530 -23.84 3.93 11.15
C SER A 530 -22.91 3.61 12.31
N LEU A 531 -21.63 3.98 12.20
CA LEU A 531 -20.66 3.83 13.29
C LEU A 531 -21.03 4.70 14.50
N ARG A 532 -21.43 5.95 14.28
CA ARG A 532 -21.93 6.83 15.35
C ARG A 532 -23.13 6.21 16.06
N TYR A 533 -24.08 5.66 15.30
CA TYR A 533 -25.25 4.99 15.87
C TYR A 533 -24.85 3.72 16.65
N PHE A 534 -23.85 2.96 16.19
CA PHE A 534 -23.28 1.85 16.94
C PHE A 534 -22.73 2.31 18.30
N ILE A 535 -21.88 3.35 18.31
CA ILE A 535 -21.27 3.91 19.52
C ILE A 535 -22.34 4.38 20.51
N GLN A 536 -23.38 5.07 20.03
CA GLN A 536 -24.49 5.54 20.86
C GLN A 536 -25.34 4.42 21.50
N ASN A 537 -25.23 3.20 21.01
CA ASN A 537 -25.93 2.03 21.56
C ASN A 537 -25.01 1.12 22.42
N LEU A 538 -23.76 1.53 22.66
CA LEU A 538 -22.92 0.87 23.64
C LEU A 538 -23.34 1.28 25.05
N ASP A 539 -23.35 0.33 25.98
CA ASP A 539 -23.72 0.54 27.37
C ASP A 539 -22.55 1.19 28.16
N ASP A 540 -22.90 1.79 29.32
CA ASP A 540 -21.91 2.35 30.26
C ASP A 540 -20.82 1.34 30.70
N GLY A 541 -21.03 0.04 30.52
CA GLY A 541 -20.09 -1.03 30.79
C GLY A 541 -19.01 -1.20 29.75
N VAL A 542 -19.10 -0.51 28.61
CA VAL A 542 -18.12 -0.54 27.53
C VAL A 542 -17.39 0.80 27.46
N GLU A 543 -16.07 0.75 27.31
CA GLU A 543 -15.23 1.95 27.14
C GLU A 543 -14.41 1.84 25.86
N ILE A 544 -14.40 2.93 25.07
CA ILE A 544 -13.66 3.00 23.81
C ILE A 544 -12.29 3.64 24.07
N ILE A 545 -11.24 2.95 23.63
CA ILE A 545 -9.86 3.41 23.67
C ILE A 545 -9.21 3.24 22.29
N SER A 546 -8.11 3.92 22.02
CA SER A 546 -7.32 3.68 20.80
C SER A 546 -6.70 2.27 20.81
N VAL A 547 -6.28 1.79 19.62
CA VAL A 547 -5.54 0.51 19.54
C VAL A 547 -4.22 0.60 20.30
N ASP A 548 -3.53 1.73 20.22
CA ASP A 548 -2.25 1.92 20.92
C ASP A 548 -2.43 1.83 22.43
N GLU A 549 -3.49 2.45 22.98
CA GLU A 549 -3.86 2.33 24.40
C GLU A 549 -4.27 0.90 24.76
N LEU A 550 -5.01 0.20 23.88
CA LEU A 550 -5.37 -1.21 24.10
C LEU A 550 -4.11 -2.09 24.15
N ILE A 551 -3.17 -1.91 23.23
CA ILE A 551 -1.89 -2.64 23.21
C ILE A 551 -1.09 -2.38 24.50
N ALA A 552 -1.03 -1.12 24.95
CA ALA A 552 -0.36 -0.74 26.20
C ALA A 552 -1.07 -1.38 27.41
N ALA A 553 -2.40 -1.30 27.48
CA ALA A 553 -3.20 -1.89 28.57
C ALA A 553 -3.05 -3.41 28.63
N VAL A 554 -3.09 -4.10 27.49
CA VAL A 554 -2.86 -5.55 27.40
C VAL A 554 -1.44 -5.91 27.83
N THR A 555 -0.45 -5.10 27.47
CA THR A 555 0.95 -5.31 27.89
C THR A 555 1.09 -5.25 29.41
N GLU A 556 0.42 -4.30 30.07
CA GLU A 556 0.57 -4.09 31.50
C GLU A 556 -0.26 -5.07 32.36
N ASN A 557 -1.44 -5.46 31.89
CA ASN A 557 -2.44 -6.12 32.74
C ASN A 557 -2.68 -7.59 32.39
N VAL A 558 -2.42 -8.03 31.15
CA VAL A 558 -2.69 -9.41 30.73
C VAL A 558 -1.42 -10.28 30.86
N PRO A 559 -1.49 -11.51 31.39
CA PRO A 559 -0.35 -12.40 31.46
C PRO A 559 0.31 -12.62 30.08
N HIS A 560 1.64 -12.51 30.00
CA HIS A 560 2.41 -12.61 28.75
C HIS A 560 2.46 -14.05 28.21
N LYS A 561 1.31 -14.55 27.82
CA LYS A 561 1.14 -15.88 27.21
C LYS A 561 0.02 -15.87 26.18
N ASN A 562 0.15 -16.72 25.19
CA ASN A 562 -0.91 -16.88 24.20
C ASN A 562 -2.23 -17.32 24.88
N ALA A 563 -3.29 -16.59 24.62
CA ALA A 563 -4.59 -16.84 25.20
C ALA A 563 -5.71 -16.56 24.17
N LYS A 564 -6.86 -17.16 24.38
CA LYS A 564 -8.09 -16.87 23.65
C LYS A 564 -9.16 -16.47 24.66
N PRO A 565 -10.11 -15.60 24.28
CA PRO A 565 -11.23 -15.28 25.15
C PRO A 565 -12.13 -16.51 25.36
N ASP A 566 -12.71 -16.58 26.55
CA ASP A 566 -13.69 -17.59 26.89
C ASP A 566 -15.05 -17.19 26.28
N ASN A 567 -15.70 -18.11 25.57
CA ASN A 567 -17.08 -17.96 25.08
C ASN A 567 -17.37 -16.73 24.18
N ARG A 568 -16.61 -16.54 23.15
CA ARG A 568 -16.92 -15.58 22.07
C ARG A 568 -17.17 -16.27 20.73
#